data_5753b679d9bb06d763dca5316443f71b
#
_entry.id   5753b679d9bb06d763dca5316443f71b
#
_cell.length_a   1.000
_cell.length_b   1.000
_cell.length_c   1.000
_cell.angle_alpha   90.00
_cell.angle_beta   90.00
_cell.angle_gamma   90.00
#
_symmetry.space_group_name_H-M   'P 1'
#
loop_
_entity.id
_entity.type
_entity.pdbx_description
1 polymer ?
#
loop_
_entity_poly.entity_id
_entity_poly.type
_entity_poly.pdbx_seq_one_letter_code
_entity_poly.pdbx_strand_id
1 'polypeptide(L)'
;MKPREILVFGGSGQLGRHLLRKLTRLNFKVTVVTRNLHKKGYILKSQANAGWIDIIEISSFNHQKLDEIFKNKDICINLIGILNQKNKNSFYNIHTLLPQKLAELSKKNNIKQFIHLSALGIEDATESKYALSKLNGEKEIKKILDNYVILKPSIV
;
A
#
# COMPACT_ATOMS: atom_id res chain seq x y z
N MET A 1 -15.44 -21.21 5.30
CA MET A 1 -14.16 -20.54 5.63
C MET A 1 -14.38 -19.04 5.74
N LYS A 2 -13.82 -18.42 6.77
CA LYS A 2 -13.81 -16.94 6.87
C LYS A 2 -12.96 -16.37 5.72
N PRO A 3 -13.44 -15.36 4.97
CA PRO A 3 -12.63 -14.74 3.93
C PRO A 3 -11.35 -14.11 4.52
N ARG A 4 -10.26 -14.15 3.78
CA ARG A 4 -9.04 -13.46 4.17
C ARG A 4 -9.25 -11.95 4.09
N GLU A 5 -8.73 -11.26 5.09
CA GLU A 5 -8.82 -9.80 5.23
C GLU A 5 -7.56 -9.14 4.65
N ILE A 6 -7.74 -8.33 3.63
CA ILE A 6 -6.62 -7.65 2.95
C ILE A 6 -6.69 -6.15 3.18
N LEU A 7 -5.58 -5.55 3.59
CA LEU A 7 -5.40 -4.12 3.74
C LEU A 7 -4.66 -3.56 2.52
N VAL A 8 -5.25 -2.57 1.83
CA VAL A 8 -4.69 -2.00 0.61
C VAL A 8 -4.47 -0.50 0.75
N PHE A 9 -3.23 -0.07 0.54
CA PHE A 9 -2.83 1.32 0.38
C PHE A 9 -2.62 1.62 -1.11
N GLY A 10 -3.17 2.75 -1.60
CA GLY A 10 -3.08 3.13 -3.00
C GLY A 10 -4.16 2.50 -3.91
N GLY A 11 -5.25 1.98 -3.33
CA GLY A 11 -6.33 1.33 -4.06
C GLY A 11 -7.06 2.20 -5.08
N SER A 12 -7.01 3.52 -4.97
CA SER A 12 -7.63 4.45 -5.93
C SER A 12 -6.78 4.73 -7.18
N GLY A 13 -5.54 4.27 -7.23
CA GLY A 13 -4.67 4.36 -8.40
C GLY A 13 -5.10 3.41 -9.52
N GLN A 14 -4.46 3.51 -10.69
CA GLN A 14 -4.78 2.67 -11.85
C GLN A 14 -4.65 1.17 -11.50
N LEU A 15 -3.49 0.73 -11.07
CA LEU A 15 -3.26 -0.66 -10.68
C LEU A 15 -4.16 -1.08 -9.50
N GLY A 16 -4.32 -0.19 -8.50
CA GLY A 16 -5.13 -0.44 -7.33
C GLY A 16 -6.58 -0.81 -7.67
N ARG A 17 -7.22 -0.06 -8.56
CA ARG A 17 -8.59 -0.33 -9.00
C ARG A 17 -8.75 -1.71 -9.65
N HIS A 18 -7.80 -2.11 -10.51
CA HIS A 18 -7.81 -3.44 -11.12
C HIS A 18 -7.59 -4.54 -10.08
N LEU A 19 -6.69 -4.31 -9.13
CA LEU A 19 -6.43 -5.25 -8.04
C LEU A 19 -7.67 -5.44 -7.15
N LEU A 20 -8.33 -4.35 -6.75
CA LEU A 20 -9.55 -4.42 -5.92
C LEU A 20 -10.63 -5.26 -6.58
N ARG A 21 -10.91 -5.05 -7.88
CA ARG A 21 -11.87 -5.86 -8.64
C ARG A 21 -11.50 -7.35 -8.64
N LYS A 22 -10.22 -7.66 -8.81
CA LYS A 22 -9.74 -9.05 -8.85
C LYS A 22 -9.86 -9.70 -7.48
N LEU A 23 -9.41 -9.03 -6.41
CA LEU A 23 -9.44 -9.56 -5.05
C LEU A 23 -10.87 -9.84 -4.57
N THR A 24 -11.78 -8.90 -4.79
CA THR A 24 -13.18 -9.08 -4.35
C THR A 24 -13.92 -10.16 -5.14
N ARG A 25 -13.60 -10.37 -6.43
CA ARG A 25 -14.10 -11.51 -7.22
C ARG A 25 -13.57 -12.86 -6.73
N LEU A 26 -12.40 -12.87 -6.11
CA LEU A 26 -11.79 -14.07 -5.49
C LEU A 26 -12.22 -14.25 -4.02
N ASN A 27 -13.27 -13.55 -3.59
CA ASN A 27 -13.86 -13.62 -2.25
C ASN A 27 -12.88 -13.19 -1.13
N PHE A 28 -11.98 -12.24 -1.41
CA PHE A 28 -11.21 -11.56 -0.37
C PHE A 28 -11.99 -10.34 0.12
N LYS A 29 -12.06 -10.17 1.43
CA LYS A 29 -12.58 -8.94 2.02
C LYS A 29 -11.46 -7.89 2.06
N VAL A 30 -11.72 -6.72 1.49
CA VAL A 30 -10.67 -5.71 1.28
C VAL A 30 -10.98 -4.44 2.06
N THR A 31 -10.03 -3.98 2.87
CA THR A 31 -10.03 -2.66 3.49
C THR A 31 -9.10 -1.74 2.71
N VAL A 32 -9.60 -0.66 2.15
CA VAL A 32 -8.83 0.31 1.38
C VAL A 32 -8.63 1.58 2.18
N VAL A 33 -7.38 2.01 2.29
CA VAL A 33 -7.05 3.28 2.94
C VAL A 33 -6.95 4.38 1.88
N THR A 34 -7.66 5.48 2.10
CA THR A 34 -7.61 6.68 1.25
C THR A 34 -7.36 7.93 2.10
N ARG A 35 -6.75 8.96 1.50
CA ARG A 35 -6.57 10.28 2.14
C ARG A 35 -7.73 11.22 1.92
N ASN A 36 -8.63 10.91 1.01
CA ASN A 36 -9.77 11.74 0.66
C ASN A 36 -10.94 10.86 0.20
N LEU A 37 -11.79 10.53 1.15
CA LEU A 37 -12.97 9.71 0.91
C LEU A 37 -13.98 10.41 -0.01
N HIS A 38 -14.15 11.71 0.18
CA HIS A 38 -15.10 12.49 -0.63
C HIS A 38 -14.77 12.44 -2.12
N LYS A 39 -13.48 12.61 -2.48
CA LYS A 39 -13.04 12.59 -3.89
C LYS A 39 -12.88 11.18 -4.48
N LYS A 40 -12.58 10.18 -3.66
CA LYS A 40 -12.18 8.84 -4.11
C LYS A 40 -13.17 7.74 -3.76
N GLY A 41 -14.10 7.99 -2.83
CA GLY A 41 -14.99 6.97 -2.30
C GLY A 41 -15.88 6.32 -3.38
N TYR A 42 -16.43 7.09 -4.30
CA TYR A 42 -17.28 6.56 -5.36
C TYR A 42 -16.49 5.64 -6.32
N ILE A 43 -15.24 6.04 -6.66
CA ILE A 43 -14.36 5.22 -7.51
C ILE A 43 -14.03 3.90 -6.83
N LEU A 44 -13.76 3.92 -5.52
CA LEU A 44 -13.42 2.73 -4.76
C LEU A 44 -14.63 1.82 -4.58
N LYS A 45 -15.80 2.37 -4.23
CA LYS A 45 -17.05 1.60 -4.07
C LYS A 45 -17.48 0.88 -5.34
N SER A 46 -17.23 1.49 -6.51
CA SER A 46 -17.57 0.88 -7.80
C SER A 46 -16.69 -0.31 -8.20
N GLN A 47 -15.63 -0.62 -7.44
CA GLN A 47 -14.74 -1.75 -7.75
C GLN A 47 -15.23 -3.09 -7.21
N ALA A 48 -16.23 -3.11 -6.34
CA ALA A 48 -16.69 -4.34 -5.69
C ALA A 48 -18.18 -4.30 -5.37
N ASN A 49 -18.76 -5.48 -5.17
CA ASN A 49 -20.09 -5.59 -4.60
C ASN A 49 -20.13 -5.12 -3.15
N ALA A 50 -21.29 -4.68 -2.68
CA ALA A 50 -21.47 -4.26 -1.31
C ALA A 50 -21.05 -5.34 -0.31
N GLY A 51 -20.37 -4.93 0.75
CA GLY A 51 -19.87 -5.83 1.79
C GLY A 51 -18.48 -6.44 1.56
N TRP A 52 -17.92 -6.35 0.34
CA TRP A 52 -16.57 -6.88 0.05
C TRP A 52 -15.47 -5.84 0.13
N ILE A 53 -15.82 -4.57 0.18
CA ILE A 53 -14.87 -3.46 0.29
C ILE A 53 -15.27 -2.50 1.41
N ASP A 54 -14.36 -2.28 2.35
CA ASP A 54 -14.44 -1.25 3.37
C ASP A 54 -13.47 -0.13 3.02
N ILE A 55 -13.89 1.13 3.13
CA ILE A 55 -13.05 2.28 2.81
C ILE A 55 -12.84 3.11 4.06
N ILE A 56 -11.57 3.32 4.42
CA ILE A 56 -11.18 4.08 5.60
C ILE A 56 -10.43 5.32 5.16
N GLU A 57 -10.84 6.48 5.67
CA GLU A 57 -10.13 7.73 5.45
C GLU A 57 -9.08 7.96 6.54
N ILE A 58 -7.86 8.23 6.08
CA ILE A 58 -6.74 8.67 6.91
C ILE A 58 -6.08 9.86 6.25
N SER A 59 -6.20 11.02 6.87
CA SER A 59 -5.63 12.28 6.34
C SER A 59 -4.10 12.30 6.40
N SER A 60 -3.50 11.58 7.34
CA SER A 60 -2.05 11.50 7.54
C SER A 60 -1.63 10.11 8.00
N PHE A 61 -0.51 9.61 7.50
CA PHE A 61 0.09 8.33 7.94
C PHE A 61 0.68 8.37 9.35
N ASN A 62 0.67 9.51 10.01
CA ASN A 62 0.99 9.65 11.43
C ASN A 62 -0.26 9.58 12.34
N HIS A 63 -1.41 9.25 11.78
CA HIS A 63 -2.65 9.17 12.54
C HIS A 63 -2.64 7.98 13.50
N GLN A 64 -3.09 8.19 14.75
CA GLN A 64 -3.16 7.13 15.76
C GLN A 64 -4.02 5.93 15.33
N LYS A 65 -5.07 6.16 14.53
CA LYS A 65 -5.95 5.11 13.97
C LYS A 65 -5.25 4.18 12.97
N LEU A 66 -4.04 4.52 12.51
CA LEU A 66 -3.34 3.68 11.51
C LEU A 66 -3.04 2.28 12.07
N ASP A 67 -2.63 2.18 13.33
CA ASP A 67 -2.38 0.89 13.98
C ASP A 67 -3.66 0.03 14.10
N GLU A 68 -4.79 0.66 14.43
CA GLU A 68 -6.08 -0.04 14.55
C GLU A 68 -6.52 -0.71 13.24
N ILE A 69 -6.19 -0.11 12.10
CA ILE A 69 -6.58 -0.63 10.78
C ILE A 69 -5.85 -1.94 10.44
N PHE A 70 -4.67 -2.16 11.00
CA PHE A 70 -3.91 -3.39 10.79
C PHE A 70 -4.45 -4.57 11.59
N LYS A 71 -5.25 -4.34 12.63
CA LYS A 71 -5.81 -5.42 13.45
C LYS A 71 -6.70 -6.33 12.62
N ASN A 72 -6.53 -7.64 12.82
CA ASN A 72 -7.29 -8.69 12.13
C ASN A 72 -7.12 -8.69 10.59
N LYS A 73 -6.03 -8.18 10.07
CA LYS A 73 -5.68 -8.28 8.65
C LYS A 73 -4.67 -9.41 8.42
N ASP A 74 -4.86 -10.13 7.32
CA ASP A 74 -3.95 -11.22 6.94
C ASP A 74 -2.83 -10.73 6.02
N ILE A 75 -3.13 -9.79 5.12
CA ILE A 75 -2.21 -9.32 4.08
C ILE A 75 -2.25 -7.80 4.04
N CYS A 76 -1.08 -7.17 3.92
CA CYS A 76 -0.96 -5.74 3.65
C CYS A 76 -0.34 -5.51 2.27
N ILE A 77 -0.98 -4.68 1.44
CA ILE A 77 -0.52 -4.35 0.09
C ILE A 77 -0.29 -2.85 -0.01
N ASN A 78 0.94 -2.44 -0.31
CA ASN A 78 1.30 -1.04 -0.55
C ASN A 78 1.57 -0.78 -2.03
N LEU A 79 0.66 -0.06 -2.66
CA LEU A 79 0.75 0.39 -4.06
C LEU A 79 1.01 1.89 -4.18
N ILE A 80 1.27 2.59 -3.06
CA ILE A 80 1.47 4.03 -3.08
C ILE A 80 2.83 4.35 -3.70
N GLY A 81 2.82 5.23 -4.69
CA GLY A 81 3.99 5.83 -5.29
C GLY A 81 3.65 7.18 -5.90
N ILE A 82 4.66 8.02 -6.08
CA ILE A 82 4.56 9.32 -6.73
C ILE A 82 5.67 9.45 -7.77
N LEU A 83 5.40 10.10 -8.89
CA LEU A 83 6.40 10.41 -9.92
C LEU A 83 6.99 11.82 -9.75
N ASN A 84 6.28 12.70 -9.07
CA ASN A 84 6.69 14.08 -8.82
C ASN A 84 6.52 14.44 -7.34
N GLN A 85 7.46 15.22 -6.82
CA GLN A 85 7.38 15.75 -5.46
C GLN A 85 6.51 17.00 -5.43
N LYS A 86 5.61 17.08 -4.45
CA LYS A 86 4.77 18.26 -4.23
C LYS A 86 4.45 18.41 -2.75
N ASN A 87 4.79 19.55 -2.17
CA ASN A 87 4.56 19.86 -0.75
C ASN A 87 5.14 18.77 0.19
N LYS A 88 4.30 18.26 1.10
CA LYS A 88 4.69 17.19 2.05
C LYS A 88 4.91 15.81 1.40
N ASN A 89 4.54 15.65 0.14
CA ASN A 89 4.75 14.41 -0.62
C ASN A 89 6.15 14.43 -1.27
N SER A 90 7.20 14.26 -0.49
CA SER A 90 8.55 14.03 -1.01
C SER A 90 8.73 12.56 -1.37
N PHE A 91 9.70 12.26 -2.23
CA PHE A 91 10.08 10.88 -2.53
C PHE A 91 10.47 10.13 -1.26
N TYR A 92 11.23 10.77 -0.39
CA TYR A 92 11.64 10.16 0.88
C TYR A 92 10.45 9.80 1.76
N ASN A 93 9.50 10.70 1.95
CA ASN A 93 8.33 10.42 2.79
C ASN A 93 7.46 9.30 2.24
N ILE A 94 7.27 9.25 0.92
CA ILE A 94 6.36 8.32 0.27
C ILE A 94 7.00 6.98 -0.09
N HIS A 95 8.26 6.99 -0.54
CA HIS A 95 8.93 5.78 -1.01
C HIS A 95 9.83 5.12 0.03
N THR A 96 10.22 5.85 1.09
CA THR A 96 11.08 5.31 2.16
C THR A 96 10.35 5.21 3.49
N LEU A 97 9.92 6.33 4.06
CA LEU A 97 9.32 6.36 5.40
C LEU A 97 7.95 5.65 5.46
N LEU A 98 7.11 5.85 4.46
CA LEU A 98 5.79 5.19 4.45
C LEU A 98 5.91 3.66 4.38
N PRO A 99 6.64 3.05 3.42
CA PRO A 99 6.85 1.60 3.42
C PRO A 99 7.47 1.07 4.71
N GLN A 100 8.45 1.76 5.28
CA GLN A 100 9.03 1.43 6.58
C GLN A 100 7.95 1.35 7.66
N LYS A 101 7.14 2.40 7.81
CA LYS A 101 6.08 2.45 8.81
C LYS A 101 5.02 1.37 8.61
N LEU A 102 4.63 1.09 7.36
CA LEU A 102 3.68 0.01 7.06
C LEU A 102 4.27 -1.37 7.38
N ALA A 103 5.57 -1.57 7.16
CA ALA A 103 6.27 -2.79 7.52
C ALA A 103 6.34 -2.97 9.04
N GLU A 104 6.66 -1.93 9.80
CA GLU A 104 6.65 -1.93 11.27
C GLU A 104 5.28 -2.31 11.84
N LEU A 105 4.21 -1.68 11.32
CA LEU A 105 2.84 -1.99 11.71
C LEU A 105 2.41 -3.41 11.31
N SER A 106 2.87 -3.88 10.15
CA SER A 106 2.64 -5.25 9.69
C SER A 106 3.27 -6.26 10.65
N LYS A 107 4.52 -6.03 11.05
CA LYS A 107 5.23 -6.88 12.03
C LYS A 107 4.53 -6.88 13.39
N LYS A 108 4.21 -5.69 13.91
CA LYS A 108 3.51 -5.51 15.19
C LYS A 108 2.16 -6.24 15.25
N ASN A 109 1.41 -6.24 14.14
CA ASN A 109 0.07 -6.83 14.04
C ASN A 109 0.05 -8.25 13.46
N ASN A 110 1.22 -8.90 13.33
CA ASN A 110 1.36 -10.27 12.82
C ASN A 110 0.72 -10.48 11.43
N ILE A 111 0.87 -9.50 10.53
CA ILE A 111 0.44 -9.63 9.14
C ILE A 111 1.23 -10.80 8.50
N LYS A 112 0.50 -11.74 7.90
CA LYS A 112 1.10 -12.95 7.32
C LYS A 112 1.95 -12.68 6.10
N GLN A 113 1.59 -11.66 5.31
CA GLN A 113 2.33 -11.29 4.10
C GLN A 113 2.23 -9.80 3.80
N PHE A 114 3.37 -9.18 3.52
CA PHE A 114 3.49 -7.80 3.07
C PHE A 114 3.85 -7.76 1.59
N ILE A 115 3.07 -7.04 0.77
CA ILE A 115 3.32 -6.89 -0.67
C ILE A 115 3.58 -5.42 -0.97
N HIS A 116 4.71 -5.12 -1.59
CA HIS A 116 5.11 -3.76 -1.94
C HIS A 116 5.37 -3.60 -3.44
N LEU A 117 4.83 -2.54 -4.02
CA LEU A 117 5.06 -2.17 -5.40
C LEU A 117 6.25 -1.22 -5.52
N SER A 118 7.35 -1.74 -6.04
CA SER A 118 8.55 -0.98 -6.39
C SER A 118 8.60 -0.65 -7.90
N ALA A 119 9.77 -0.62 -8.48
CA ALA A 119 9.96 -0.42 -9.93
C ALA A 119 11.19 -1.18 -10.42
N LEU A 120 11.15 -1.59 -11.68
CA LEU A 120 12.27 -2.25 -12.35
C LEU A 120 13.38 -1.23 -12.66
N GLY A 121 14.63 -1.65 -12.56
CA GLY A 121 15.80 -0.85 -12.96
C GLY A 121 16.20 0.27 -11.99
N ILE A 122 15.62 0.31 -10.79
CA ILE A 122 15.98 1.32 -9.78
C ILE A 122 17.39 1.10 -9.21
N GLU A 123 17.92 -0.11 -9.29
CA GLU A 123 19.27 -0.45 -8.86
C GLU A 123 20.35 0.22 -9.71
N ASP A 124 20.08 0.40 -10.99
CA ASP A 124 21.02 0.94 -11.97
C ASP A 124 20.94 2.47 -12.07
N ALA A 125 19.87 3.08 -11.57
CA ALA A 125 19.62 4.52 -11.63
C ALA A 125 20.14 5.27 -10.39
N THR A 126 21.43 5.14 -10.10
CA THR A 126 22.07 5.62 -8.86
C THR A 126 22.02 7.14 -8.64
N GLU A 127 21.85 7.93 -9.70
CA GLU A 127 21.73 9.40 -9.61
C GLU A 127 20.28 9.87 -9.46
N SER A 128 19.30 8.98 -9.68
CA SER A 128 17.89 9.32 -9.60
C SER A 128 17.40 9.36 -8.15
N LYS A 129 16.99 10.54 -7.67
CA LYS A 129 16.36 10.69 -6.35
C LYS A 129 15.11 9.80 -6.19
N TYR A 130 14.36 9.60 -7.26
CA TYR A 130 13.23 8.68 -7.29
C TYR A 130 13.67 7.24 -7.06
N ALA A 131 14.63 6.75 -7.84
CA ALA A 131 15.12 5.38 -7.73
C ALA A 131 15.76 5.11 -6.37
N LEU A 132 16.62 6.01 -5.88
CA LEU A 132 17.23 5.91 -4.56
C LEU A 132 16.20 5.85 -3.44
N SER A 133 15.14 6.66 -3.51
CA SER A 133 14.09 6.64 -2.48
C SER A 133 13.33 5.33 -2.46
N LYS A 134 13.00 4.74 -3.62
CA LYS A 134 12.37 3.43 -3.71
C LYS A 134 13.29 2.31 -3.21
N LEU A 135 14.54 2.34 -3.60
CA LEU A 135 15.54 1.37 -3.15
C LEU A 135 15.72 1.39 -1.62
N ASN A 136 15.74 2.59 -1.03
CA ASN A 136 15.77 2.73 0.42
C ASN A 136 14.52 2.16 1.09
N GLY A 137 13.34 2.37 0.51
CA GLY A 137 12.10 1.74 1.01
C GLY A 137 12.15 0.22 0.97
N GLU A 138 12.67 -0.37 -0.12
CA GLU A 138 12.88 -1.83 -0.19
C GLU A 138 13.84 -2.32 0.90
N LYS A 139 14.94 -1.59 1.14
CA LYS A 139 15.90 -1.93 2.20
C LYS A 139 15.26 -1.92 3.59
N GLU A 140 14.43 -0.91 3.89
CA GLU A 140 13.72 -0.85 5.17
C GLU A 140 12.73 -2.00 5.35
N ILE A 141 11.95 -2.35 4.32
CA ILE A 141 11.05 -3.51 4.35
C ILE A 141 11.84 -4.80 4.67
N LYS A 142 12.95 -5.03 3.96
CA LYS A 142 13.81 -6.22 4.12
C LYS A 142 14.43 -6.34 5.51
N LYS A 143 14.75 -5.22 6.16
CA LYS A 143 15.27 -5.20 7.54
C LYS A 143 14.21 -5.56 8.59
N ILE A 144 12.94 -5.20 8.33
CA ILE A 144 11.86 -5.30 9.31
C ILE A 144 11.12 -6.61 9.22
N LEU A 145 10.85 -7.10 8.00
CA LEU A 145 9.98 -8.23 7.71
C LEU A 145 10.75 -9.41 7.11
N ASP A 146 10.37 -10.61 7.53
CA ASP A 146 10.86 -11.86 6.93
C ASP A 146 9.95 -12.34 5.79
N ASN A 147 8.63 -12.06 5.88
CA ASN A 147 7.65 -12.47 4.89
C ASN A 147 7.10 -11.28 4.09
N TYR A 148 7.78 -10.95 3.01
CA TYR A 148 7.43 -9.88 2.09
C TYR A 148 7.55 -10.33 0.62
N VAL A 149 6.84 -9.62 -0.25
CA VAL A 149 6.99 -9.69 -1.71
C VAL A 149 7.18 -8.27 -2.24
N ILE A 150 8.24 -8.05 -3.00
CA ILE A 150 8.49 -6.79 -3.69
C ILE A 150 8.29 -7.02 -5.19
N LEU A 151 7.26 -6.38 -5.74
CA LEU A 151 6.96 -6.42 -7.16
C LEU A 151 7.65 -5.26 -7.87
N LYS A 152 8.37 -5.55 -8.95
CA LYS A 152 9.13 -4.58 -9.75
C LYS A 152 8.61 -4.53 -11.18
N PRO A 153 7.49 -3.86 -11.43
CA PRO A 153 7.01 -3.68 -12.81
C PRO A 153 7.92 -2.73 -13.58
N SER A 154 7.96 -2.88 -14.92
CA SER A 154 8.70 -1.97 -15.80
C SER A 154 7.98 -0.63 -15.93
N ILE A 155 6.77 -0.64 -16.49
CA ILE A 155 5.90 0.54 -16.66
C ILE A 155 4.49 0.17 -16.25
N VAL A 156 3.82 1.04 -15.52
CA VAL A 156 2.44 0.88 -15.08
C VAL A 156 1.61 2.10 -15.50
#